data_abf120671896a266ae700bf036c82db6
#
_entry.id   abf120671896a266ae700bf036c82db6
#
_cell.length_a   1.000
_cell.length_b   1.000
_cell.length_c   1.000
_cell.angle_alpha   90.00
_cell.angle_beta   90.00
_cell.angle_gamma   90.00
#
_symmetry.space_group_name_H-M   'P 1'
#
loop_
_entity.id
_entity.type
_entity.pdbx_description
1 polymer ?
#
loop_
_entity_poly.entity_id
_entity_poly.type
_entity_poly.pdbx_seq_one_letter_code
_entity_poly.pdbx_strand_id
1 'polypeptide(L)'
;MAPAVGVACLALLAGAGLGCGTPEPEITPATAEADRLLFERAEAAMADESWTRAREYFVQIRDNYPQSTLRADARLRVGETYFREGSLASYVAAQADLREFLRLYPSHRLSARAQYLLGMVFFEQMRSPQRDQTETHEAIREFERFIELAVTDPTFASGVDDTLLDEVRTRLREARDRLSDSSFIVGRFYYRNKYYPGAIDRFREILDDDPGYTRRDQIYFHLASSLAASDREREALPMFERLVSEYPETEFREDATEQIAALRTSMNLDSP
;
A
#
# COMPACT_ATOMS: atom_id res chain seq x y z
N MET A 1 -58.07 -64.91 -28.38
CA MET A 1 -57.41 -64.97 -27.04
C MET A 1 -56.12 -64.17 -27.16
N ALA A 2 -56.11 -62.97 -26.64
CA ALA A 2 -54.97 -62.12 -26.54
C ALA A 2 -54.83 -61.63 -25.11
N PRO A 3 -53.67 -61.64 -24.52
CA PRO A 3 -53.46 -60.87 -23.26
C PRO A 3 -52.85 -59.48 -23.54
N ALA A 4 -53.43 -58.52 -22.87
CA ALA A 4 -53.00 -57.13 -22.81
C ALA A 4 -51.70 -56.99 -22.06
N VAL A 5 -50.77 -56.24 -22.64
CA VAL A 5 -49.52 -55.76 -21.97
C VAL A 5 -49.75 -54.33 -21.51
N GLY A 6 -49.77 -54.14 -20.18
CA GLY A 6 -49.88 -52.85 -19.57
C GLY A 6 -48.52 -52.14 -19.57
N VAL A 7 -48.48 -50.93 -20.12
CA VAL A 7 -47.34 -50.02 -20.03
C VAL A 7 -47.50 -49.11 -18.79
N ALA A 8 -46.64 -49.29 -17.82
CA ALA A 8 -46.56 -48.41 -16.65
C ALA A 8 -45.73 -47.17 -17.04
N CYS A 9 -46.37 -46.00 -17.14
CA CYS A 9 -45.68 -44.71 -17.23
C CYS A 9 -45.14 -44.28 -15.88
N LEU A 10 -43.83 -44.33 -15.73
CA LEU A 10 -43.10 -43.75 -14.59
C LEU A 10 -42.98 -42.22 -14.82
N ALA A 11 -43.80 -41.47 -14.11
CA ALA A 11 -43.68 -40.01 -14.11
C ALA A 11 -42.48 -39.56 -13.22
N LEU A 12 -41.40 -39.13 -13.84
CA LEU A 12 -40.29 -38.44 -13.17
C LEU A 12 -40.74 -37.00 -12.84
N LEU A 13 -41.05 -36.74 -11.58
CA LEU A 13 -41.23 -35.41 -11.02
C LEU A 13 -39.84 -34.76 -10.86
N ALA A 14 -39.44 -33.96 -11.83
CA ALA A 14 -38.32 -33.03 -11.71
C ALA A 14 -38.77 -31.88 -10.80
N GLY A 15 -38.37 -31.91 -9.53
CA GLY A 15 -38.54 -30.83 -8.60
C GLY A 15 -37.59 -29.68 -8.98
N ALA A 16 -38.09 -28.72 -9.78
CA ALA A 16 -37.44 -27.44 -9.93
C ALA A 16 -37.65 -26.65 -8.62
N GLY A 17 -36.65 -26.67 -7.76
CA GLY A 17 -36.55 -25.78 -6.62
C GLY A 17 -36.40 -24.34 -7.10
N LEU A 18 -37.52 -23.64 -7.31
CA LEU A 18 -37.56 -22.20 -7.43
C LEU A 18 -37.20 -21.64 -6.03
N GLY A 19 -35.95 -21.24 -5.86
CA GLY A 19 -35.52 -20.43 -4.75
C GLY A 19 -36.19 -19.06 -4.89
N CYS A 20 -37.42 -18.94 -4.43
CA CYS A 20 -38.07 -17.63 -4.19
C CYS A 20 -37.37 -17.02 -2.97
N GLY A 21 -36.27 -16.30 -3.20
CA GLY A 21 -35.85 -15.30 -2.24
C GLY A 21 -36.98 -14.31 -2.11
N THR A 22 -37.58 -14.19 -0.91
CA THR A 22 -38.53 -13.12 -0.63
C THR A 22 -37.84 -11.78 -0.97
N PRO A 23 -38.47 -10.92 -1.82
CA PRO A 23 -37.87 -9.63 -2.11
C PRO A 23 -37.68 -8.86 -0.79
N GLU A 24 -36.48 -8.37 -0.60
CA GLU A 24 -36.14 -7.58 0.57
C GLU A 24 -37.05 -6.34 0.59
N PRO A 25 -37.67 -5.97 1.73
CA PRO A 25 -38.59 -4.85 1.78
C PRO A 25 -37.88 -3.56 1.37
N GLU A 26 -38.51 -2.79 0.50
CA GLU A 26 -38.00 -1.50 0.03
C GLU A 26 -37.95 -0.51 1.19
N ILE A 27 -36.77 0.10 1.42
CA ILE A 27 -36.61 1.17 2.40
C ILE A 27 -36.80 2.50 1.68
N THR A 28 -37.84 3.23 2.06
CA THR A 28 -38.13 4.58 1.53
C THR A 28 -37.77 5.65 2.58
N PRO A 29 -37.62 6.92 2.18
CA PRO A 29 -37.36 8.01 3.12
C PRO A 29 -38.44 8.20 4.21
N ALA A 30 -39.62 7.65 3.99
CA ALA A 30 -40.73 7.66 4.97
C ALA A 30 -40.67 6.51 6.00
N THR A 31 -39.74 5.53 5.81
CA THR A 31 -39.52 4.44 6.76
C THR A 31 -38.85 5.00 8.02
N ALA A 32 -39.39 4.68 9.19
CA ALA A 32 -38.78 5.11 10.45
C ALA A 32 -37.32 4.58 10.52
N GLU A 33 -36.36 5.44 10.91
CA GLU A 33 -34.93 5.11 10.98
C GLU A 33 -34.35 4.52 9.68
N ALA A 34 -34.86 4.95 8.53
CA ALA A 34 -34.47 4.40 7.23
C ALA A 34 -32.98 4.50 6.95
N ASP A 35 -32.31 5.58 7.36
CA ASP A 35 -30.88 5.77 7.25
C ASP A 35 -30.07 4.71 8.02
N ARG A 36 -30.55 4.34 9.22
CA ARG A 36 -29.94 3.30 10.04
C ARG A 36 -30.12 1.92 9.41
N LEU A 37 -31.33 1.60 8.95
CA LEU A 37 -31.60 0.33 8.27
C LEU A 37 -30.78 0.17 6.99
N LEU A 38 -30.63 1.26 6.20
CA LEU A 38 -29.77 1.29 5.02
C LEU A 38 -28.30 1.06 5.41
N PHE A 39 -27.84 1.65 6.51
CA PHE A 39 -26.48 1.49 6.97
C PHE A 39 -26.21 0.03 7.41
N GLU A 40 -27.13 -0.58 8.15
CA GLU A 40 -27.03 -1.99 8.56
C GLU A 40 -27.00 -2.93 7.33
N ARG A 41 -27.81 -2.69 6.31
CA ARG A 41 -27.77 -3.44 5.04
C ARG A 41 -26.48 -3.23 4.28
N ALA A 42 -25.97 -2.02 4.27
CA ALA A 42 -24.70 -1.69 3.63
C ALA A 42 -23.53 -2.44 4.30
N GLU A 43 -23.48 -2.46 5.65
CA GLU A 43 -22.46 -3.21 6.40
C GLU A 43 -22.59 -4.72 6.17
N ALA A 44 -23.79 -5.28 6.10
CA ALA A 44 -23.99 -6.67 5.74
C ALA A 44 -23.48 -6.97 4.32
N ALA A 45 -23.77 -6.11 3.34
CA ALA A 45 -23.26 -6.25 1.99
C ALA A 45 -21.72 -6.09 1.92
N MET A 46 -21.12 -5.25 2.77
CA MET A 46 -19.64 -5.16 2.93
C MET A 46 -19.05 -6.46 3.44
N ALA A 47 -19.70 -7.09 4.43
CA ALA A 47 -19.27 -8.38 4.99
C ALA A 47 -19.34 -9.51 3.96
N ASP A 48 -20.33 -9.46 3.06
CA ASP A 48 -20.51 -10.40 1.96
C ASP A 48 -19.64 -10.06 0.72
N GLU A 49 -18.75 -9.06 0.82
CA GLU A 49 -17.91 -8.55 -0.29
C GLU A 49 -18.73 -8.08 -1.50
N SER A 50 -19.99 -7.78 -1.29
CA SER A 50 -20.91 -7.26 -2.32
C SER A 50 -20.75 -5.74 -2.47
N TRP A 51 -19.56 -5.31 -2.91
CA TRP A 51 -19.14 -3.90 -2.92
C TRP A 51 -20.11 -2.95 -3.61
N THR A 52 -20.64 -3.34 -4.77
CA THR A 52 -21.61 -2.53 -5.51
C THR A 52 -22.89 -2.34 -4.72
N ARG A 53 -23.44 -3.42 -4.12
CA ARG A 53 -24.66 -3.34 -3.30
C ARG A 53 -24.45 -2.50 -2.04
N ALA A 54 -23.32 -2.70 -1.35
CA ALA A 54 -22.95 -1.89 -0.19
C ALA A 54 -22.90 -0.40 -0.55
N ARG A 55 -22.25 -0.07 -1.66
CA ARG A 55 -22.12 1.29 -2.18
C ARG A 55 -23.49 1.92 -2.50
N GLU A 56 -24.39 1.19 -3.10
CA GLU A 56 -25.75 1.68 -3.39
C GLU A 56 -26.48 2.12 -2.12
N TYR A 57 -26.42 1.35 -1.05
CA TYR A 57 -27.02 1.71 0.23
C TYR A 57 -26.33 2.93 0.87
N PHE A 58 -24.99 2.99 0.89
CA PHE A 58 -24.28 4.14 1.44
C PHE A 58 -24.54 5.42 0.64
N VAL A 59 -24.64 5.33 -0.70
CA VAL A 59 -25.00 6.46 -1.58
C VAL A 59 -26.40 6.95 -1.26
N GLN A 60 -27.37 6.06 -1.04
CA GLN A 60 -28.72 6.47 -0.63
C GLN A 60 -28.70 7.27 0.68
N ILE A 61 -27.92 6.86 1.69
CA ILE A 61 -27.80 7.61 2.94
C ILE A 61 -27.19 8.99 2.67
N ARG A 62 -26.06 9.02 1.95
CA ARG A 62 -25.33 10.25 1.63
C ARG A 62 -26.21 11.30 0.94
N ASP A 63 -27.03 10.87 -0.01
CA ASP A 63 -27.75 11.75 -0.93
C ASP A 63 -29.16 12.06 -0.45
N ASN A 64 -29.87 11.10 0.15
CA ASN A 64 -31.28 11.23 0.51
C ASN A 64 -31.52 11.58 1.99
N TYR A 65 -30.49 11.48 2.85
CA TYR A 65 -30.63 11.77 4.29
C TYR A 65 -29.63 12.84 4.76
N PRO A 66 -29.79 14.10 4.31
CA PRO A 66 -28.81 15.17 4.59
C PRO A 66 -28.67 15.50 6.07
N GLN A 67 -29.69 15.19 6.89
CA GLN A 67 -29.70 15.44 8.34
C GLN A 67 -29.25 14.20 9.16
N SER A 68 -28.95 13.07 8.50
CA SER A 68 -28.50 11.86 9.18
C SER A 68 -27.12 12.05 9.82
N THR A 69 -26.98 11.59 11.06
CA THR A 69 -25.66 11.52 11.74
C THR A 69 -24.73 10.50 11.08
N LEU A 70 -25.26 9.56 10.30
CA LEU A 70 -24.53 8.53 9.56
C LEU A 70 -24.03 9.02 8.19
N ARG A 71 -24.41 10.23 7.77
CA ARG A 71 -24.09 10.75 6.44
C ARG A 71 -22.59 10.84 6.17
N ALA A 72 -21.81 11.29 7.14
CA ALA A 72 -20.34 11.35 7.02
C ALA A 72 -19.73 9.94 6.96
N ASP A 73 -20.18 9.04 7.85
CA ASP A 73 -19.74 7.66 7.84
C ASP A 73 -20.06 6.97 6.50
N ALA A 74 -21.30 7.12 6.01
CA ALA A 74 -21.72 6.57 4.72
C ALA A 74 -20.84 7.11 3.56
N ARG A 75 -20.50 8.40 3.57
CA ARG A 75 -19.62 8.99 2.54
C ARG A 75 -18.23 8.34 2.55
N LEU A 76 -17.60 8.15 3.70
CA LEU A 76 -16.33 7.44 3.79
C LEU A 76 -16.46 6.01 3.27
N ARG A 77 -17.53 5.31 3.67
CA ARG A 77 -17.78 3.93 3.25
C ARG A 77 -17.96 3.78 1.74
N VAL A 78 -18.52 4.78 1.03
CA VAL A 78 -18.53 4.78 -0.44
C VAL A 78 -17.11 4.69 -0.99
N GLY A 79 -16.20 5.54 -0.53
CA GLY A 79 -14.79 5.48 -0.92
C GLY A 79 -14.12 4.14 -0.57
N GLU A 80 -14.44 3.59 0.61
CA GLU A 80 -13.94 2.28 1.04
C GLU A 80 -14.46 1.13 0.16
N THR A 81 -15.72 1.15 -0.27
CA THR A 81 -16.24 0.12 -1.21
C THR A 81 -15.49 0.11 -2.53
N TYR A 82 -15.17 1.30 -3.06
CA TYR A 82 -14.34 1.41 -4.27
C TYR A 82 -12.93 0.89 -4.06
N PHE A 83 -12.31 1.22 -2.92
CA PHE A 83 -10.99 0.70 -2.58
C PHE A 83 -10.99 -0.84 -2.51
N ARG A 84 -11.98 -1.43 -1.84
CA ARG A 84 -12.12 -2.89 -1.68
C ARG A 84 -12.39 -3.62 -2.99
N GLU A 85 -13.08 -2.99 -3.93
CA GLU A 85 -13.34 -3.54 -5.27
C GLU A 85 -12.04 -3.73 -6.08
N GLY A 86 -11.02 -2.89 -5.87
CA GLY A 86 -9.64 -3.16 -6.27
C GLY A 86 -9.35 -3.07 -7.78
N SER A 87 -10.28 -2.58 -8.60
CA SER A 87 -10.02 -2.33 -10.02
C SER A 87 -9.37 -0.95 -10.24
N LEU A 88 -8.68 -0.75 -11.36
CA LEU A 88 -8.09 0.56 -11.68
C LEU A 88 -9.15 1.67 -11.72
N ALA A 89 -10.32 1.40 -12.30
CA ALA A 89 -11.43 2.35 -12.33
C ALA A 89 -11.97 2.66 -10.92
N SER A 90 -12.06 1.63 -10.07
CA SER A 90 -12.50 1.76 -8.68
C SER A 90 -11.49 2.55 -7.85
N TYR A 91 -10.18 2.37 -8.06
CA TYR A 91 -9.16 3.19 -7.38
C TYR A 91 -9.28 4.68 -7.74
N VAL A 92 -9.56 5.02 -9.00
CA VAL A 92 -9.82 6.41 -9.41
C VAL A 92 -11.04 6.98 -8.70
N ALA A 93 -12.13 6.19 -8.60
CA ALA A 93 -13.34 6.60 -7.88
C ALA A 93 -13.09 6.74 -6.37
N ALA A 94 -12.35 5.78 -5.76
CA ALA A 94 -11.95 5.85 -4.36
C ALA A 94 -11.16 7.11 -4.04
N GLN A 95 -10.17 7.47 -4.87
CA GLN A 95 -9.41 8.72 -4.72
C GLN A 95 -10.32 9.94 -4.69
N ALA A 96 -11.29 10.02 -5.61
CA ALA A 96 -12.19 11.15 -5.70
C ALA A 96 -13.09 11.27 -4.44
N ASP A 97 -13.71 10.16 -4.01
CA ASP A 97 -14.59 10.14 -2.84
C ASP A 97 -13.83 10.37 -1.53
N LEU A 98 -12.64 9.80 -1.36
CA LEU A 98 -11.81 10.00 -0.16
C LEU A 98 -11.29 11.44 -0.05
N ARG A 99 -10.84 12.04 -1.16
CA ARG A 99 -10.44 13.46 -1.17
C ARG A 99 -11.63 14.39 -0.88
N GLU A 100 -12.79 14.08 -1.43
CA GLU A 100 -13.99 14.84 -1.16
C GLU A 100 -14.45 14.70 0.31
N PHE A 101 -14.28 13.50 0.90
CA PHE A 101 -14.53 13.30 2.34
C PHE A 101 -13.61 14.19 3.17
N LEU A 102 -12.31 14.16 2.92
CA LEU A 102 -11.31 14.96 3.65
C LEU A 102 -11.55 16.46 3.49
N ARG A 103 -12.03 16.90 2.33
CA ARG A 103 -12.39 18.30 2.07
C ARG A 103 -13.62 18.76 2.86
N LEU A 104 -14.65 17.89 2.95
CA LEU A 104 -15.93 18.23 3.61
C LEU A 104 -15.89 18.03 5.12
N TYR A 105 -15.10 17.08 5.59
CA TYR A 105 -15.08 16.61 6.97
C TYR A 105 -13.65 16.55 7.55
N PRO A 106 -12.85 17.63 7.44
CA PRO A 106 -11.45 17.60 7.84
C PRO A 106 -11.25 17.26 9.31
N SER A 107 -12.17 17.68 10.17
CA SER A 107 -12.12 17.46 11.62
C SER A 107 -13.08 16.35 12.08
N HIS A 108 -13.44 15.41 11.20
CA HIS A 108 -14.25 14.27 11.59
C HIS A 108 -13.41 13.15 12.19
N ARG A 109 -13.96 12.39 13.15
CA ARG A 109 -13.28 11.25 13.76
C ARG A 109 -12.72 10.20 12.77
N LEU A 110 -13.28 10.14 11.57
CA LEU A 110 -12.86 9.23 10.51
C LEU A 110 -11.90 9.86 9.49
N SER A 111 -11.46 11.11 9.68
CA SER A 111 -10.51 11.76 8.76
C SER A 111 -9.17 11.03 8.70
N ALA A 112 -8.70 10.50 9.83
CA ALA A 112 -7.51 9.65 9.87
C ALA A 112 -7.68 8.38 9.02
N ARG A 113 -8.81 7.70 9.14
CA ARG A 113 -9.12 6.52 8.33
C ARG A 113 -9.20 6.86 6.83
N ALA A 114 -9.81 7.99 6.48
CA ALA A 114 -9.90 8.44 5.09
C ALA A 114 -8.51 8.75 4.49
N GLN A 115 -7.64 9.42 5.24
CA GLN A 115 -6.28 9.75 4.83
C GLN A 115 -5.42 8.49 4.64
N TYR A 116 -5.54 7.53 5.57
CA TYR A 116 -4.90 6.22 5.44
C TYR A 116 -5.36 5.49 4.16
N LEU A 117 -6.67 5.39 3.94
CA LEU A 117 -7.22 4.73 2.75
C LEU A 117 -6.77 5.42 1.45
N LEU A 118 -6.66 6.74 1.44
CA LEU A 118 -6.13 7.48 0.29
C LEU A 118 -4.68 7.09 -0.01
N GLY A 119 -3.82 6.98 1.01
CA GLY A 119 -2.46 6.45 0.87
C GLY A 119 -2.45 5.02 0.35
N MET A 120 -3.32 4.16 0.89
CA MET A 120 -3.44 2.76 0.45
C MET A 120 -3.91 2.61 -0.99
N VAL A 121 -4.79 3.51 -1.49
CA VAL A 121 -5.20 3.48 -2.90
C VAL A 121 -4.01 3.63 -3.84
N PHE A 122 -3.05 4.50 -3.53
CA PHE A 122 -1.82 4.62 -4.30
C PHE A 122 -0.86 3.47 -4.06
N PHE A 123 -0.76 3.01 -2.80
CA PHE A 123 0.11 1.90 -2.42
C PHE A 123 -0.21 0.62 -3.20
N GLU A 124 -1.50 0.26 -3.31
CA GLU A 124 -1.94 -0.91 -4.08
C GLU A 124 -1.68 -0.80 -5.60
N GLN A 125 -1.46 0.41 -6.10
CA GLN A 125 -1.14 0.67 -7.50
C GLN A 125 0.37 0.76 -7.77
N MET A 126 1.23 0.69 -6.72
CA MET A 126 2.68 0.74 -6.89
C MET A 126 3.16 -0.38 -7.81
N ARG A 127 4.01 -0.01 -8.76
CA ARG A 127 4.61 -0.96 -9.70
C ARG A 127 5.95 -1.49 -9.18
N SER A 128 6.49 -2.48 -9.90
CA SER A 128 7.84 -2.97 -9.61
C SER A 128 8.88 -1.86 -9.74
N PRO A 129 10.04 -1.94 -9.02
CA PRO A 129 11.05 -0.88 -9.01
C PRO A 129 11.61 -0.50 -10.39
N GLN A 130 11.48 -1.39 -11.40
CA GLN A 130 11.93 -1.15 -12.78
C GLN A 130 10.94 -0.33 -13.63
N ARG A 131 9.77 -0.03 -13.08
CA ARG A 131 8.69 0.67 -13.77
C ARG A 131 8.57 2.10 -13.25
N ASP A 132 7.63 2.83 -13.81
CA ASP A 132 7.25 4.16 -13.32
C ASP A 132 6.87 4.12 -11.84
N GLN A 133 7.33 5.11 -11.07
CA GLN A 133 7.15 5.20 -9.62
C GLN A 133 6.19 6.33 -9.20
N THR A 134 5.34 6.82 -10.13
CA THR A 134 4.38 7.91 -9.82
C THR A 134 3.48 7.55 -8.65
N GLU A 135 2.88 6.34 -8.65
CA GLU A 135 2.01 5.89 -7.59
C GLU A 135 2.76 5.69 -6.26
N THR A 136 4.04 5.29 -6.32
CA THR A 136 4.90 5.17 -5.14
C THR A 136 5.14 6.54 -4.48
N HIS A 137 5.42 7.57 -5.28
CA HIS A 137 5.58 8.94 -4.78
C HIS A 137 4.28 9.48 -4.17
N GLU A 138 3.12 9.20 -4.80
CA GLU A 138 1.83 9.60 -4.25
C GLU A 138 1.55 8.88 -2.92
N ALA A 139 1.79 7.56 -2.82
CA ALA A 139 1.61 6.79 -1.59
C ALA A 139 2.46 7.37 -0.44
N ILE A 140 3.75 7.64 -0.70
CA ILE A 140 4.66 8.26 0.27
C ILE A 140 4.07 9.60 0.76
N ARG A 141 3.66 10.48 -0.16
CA ARG A 141 3.11 11.80 0.16
C ARG A 141 1.86 11.72 1.06
N GLU A 142 0.94 10.82 0.74
CA GLU A 142 -0.30 10.68 1.50
C GLU A 142 -0.05 10.07 2.90
N PHE A 143 0.90 9.14 3.04
CA PHE A 143 1.29 8.60 4.34
C PHE A 143 2.10 9.62 5.18
N GLU A 144 2.98 10.40 4.57
CA GLU A 144 3.68 11.51 5.24
C GLU A 144 2.68 12.57 5.73
N ARG A 145 1.68 12.89 4.90
CA ARG A 145 0.59 13.78 5.28
C ARG A 145 -0.21 13.26 6.47
N PHE A 146 -0.47 11.95 6.51
CA PHE A 146 -1.10 11.32 7.68
C PHE A 146 -0.27 11.54 8.95
N ILE A 147 1.04 11.26 8.89
CA ILE A 147 1.94 11.41 10.05
C ILE A 147 2.04 12.87 10.50
N GLU A 148 2.12 13.80 9.56
CA GLU A 148 2.12 15.23 9.84
C GLU A 148 0.84 15.65 10.59
N LEU A 149 -0.33 15.26 10.08
CA LEU A 149 -1.62 15.57 10.70
C LEU A 149 -1.79 14.92 12.08
N ALA A 150 -1.30 13.70 12.25
CA ALA A 150 -1.34 13.00 13.55
C ALA A 150 -0.54 13.74 14.65
N VAL A 151 0.43 14.57 14.25
CA VAL A 151 1.24 15.38 15.19
C VAL A 151 0.69 16.81 15.34
N THR A 152 0.20 17.40 14.25
CA THR A 152 -0.11 18.84 14.18
C THR A 152 -1.59 19.16 14.41
N ASP A 153 -2.51 18.20 14.19
CA ASP A 153 -3.96 18.40 14.36
C ASP A 153 -4.51 17.49 15.45
N PRO A 154 -4.83 18.01 16.65
CA PRO A 154 -5.38 17.22 17.75
C PRO A 154 -6.71 16.52 17.42
N THR A 155 -7.51 17.10 16.50
CA THR A 155 -8.79 16.50 16.11
C THR A 155 -8.54 15.28 15.22
N PHE A 156 -7.62 15.39 14.27
CA PHE A 156 -7.18 14.26 13.45
C PHE A 156 -6.54 13.18 14.33
N ALA A 157 -5.64 13.56 15.24
CA ALA A 157 -4.96 12.66 16.18
C ALA A 157 -5.93 11.84 17.04
N SER A 158 -7.10 12.39 17.39
CA SER A 158 -8.12 11.65 18.16
C SER A 158 -8.72 10.45 17.42
N GLY A 159 -8.57 10.40 16.10
CA GLY A 159 -8.97 9.27 15.24
C GLY A 159 -7.85 8.28 14.94
N VAL A 160 -6.66 8.47 15.53
CA VAL A 160 -5.47 7.64 15.32
C VAL A 160 -5.21 6.80 16.57
N ASP A 161 -5.23 5.49 16.43
CA ASP A 161 -4.72 4.57 17.45
C ASP A 161 -3.30 4.08 17.07
N ASP A 162 -2.63 3.44 18.03
CA ASP A 162 -1.25 2.94 17.84
C ASP A 162 -1.17 1.94 16.69
N THR A 163 -2.19 1.10 16.51
CA THR A 163 -2.23 0.08 15.45
C THR A 163 -2.25 0.74 14.06
N LEU A 164 -3.13 1.72 13.87
CA LEU A 164 -3.22 2.46 12.60
C LEU A 164 -1.94 3.25 12.33
N LEU A 165 -1.36 3.88 13.35
CA LEU A 165 -0.12 4.63 13.20
C LEU A 165 1.06 3.73 12.80
N ASP A 166 1.18 2.56 13.41
CA ASP A 166 2.24 1.60 13.10
C ASP A 166 2.03 0.98 11.71
N GLU A 167 0.80 0.76 11.29
CA GLU A 167 0.51 0.33 9.92
C GLU A 167 0.90 1.39 8.90
N VAL A 168 0.55 2.66 9.13
CA VAL A 168 0.95 3.77 8.25
C VAL A 168 2.48 3.86 8.14
N ARG A 169 3.19 3.76 9.26
CA ARG A 169 4.67 3.78 9.26
C ARG A 169 5.27 2.62 8.47
N THR A 170 4.69 1.43 8.61
CA THR A 170 5.10 0.23 7.90
C THR A 170 4.90 0.41 6.39
N ARG A 171 3.70 0.86 5.96
CA ARG A 171 3.41 1.11 4.53
C ARG A 171 4.28 2.22 3.94
N LEU A 172 4.52 3.28 4.72
CA LEU A 172 5.45 4.34 4.32
C LEU A 172 6.86 3.79 4.11
N ARG A 173 7.34 2.92 5.03
CA ARG A 173 8.67 2.30 4.89
C ARG A 173 8.74 1.43 3.63
N GLU A 174 7.75 0.59 3.40
CA GLU A 174 7.67 -0.26 2.21
C GLU A 174 7.67 0.56 0.90
N ALA A 175 6.95 1.68 0.88
CA ALA A 175 6.90 2.58 -0.28
C ALA A 175 8.26 3.26 -0.52
N ARG A 176 8.92 3.75 0.54
CA ARG A 176 10.27 4.34 0.44
C ARG A 176 11.31 3.31 0.00
N ASP A 177 11.25 2.09 0.54
CA ASP A 177 12.12 1.00 0.10
C ASP A 177 11.94 0.70 -1.40
N ARG A 178 10.70 0.71 -1.89
CA ARG A 178 10.42 0.53 -3.32
C ARG A 178 11.07 1.60 -4.18
N LEU A 179 11.03 2.85 -3.74
CA LEU A 179 11.66 3.97 -4.45
C LEU A 179 13.19 3.86 -4.44
N SER A 180 13.77 3.55 -3.27
CA SER A 180 15.22 3.30 -3.12
C SER A 180 15.69 2.13 -3.97
N ASP A 181 14.89 1.05 -4.08
CA ASP A 181 15.15 -0.07 -4.99
C ASP A 181 15.20 0.36 -6.46
N SER A 182 14.31 1.25 -6.86
CA SER A 182 14.31 1.79 -8.23
C SER A 182 15.63 2.51 -8.53
N SER A 183 16.08 3.39 -7.62
CA SER A 183 17.35 4.10 -7.72
C SER A 183 18.55 3.14 -7.68
N PHE A 184 18.49 2.11 -6.82
CA PHE A 184 19.53 1.08 -6.74
C PHE A 184 19.71 0.30 -8.04
N ILE A 185 18.63 -0.05 -8.72
CA ILE A 185 18.69 -0.74 -10.03
C ILE A 185 19.45 0.11 -11.05
N VAL A 186 19.24 1.43 -11.06
CA VAL A 186 19.96 2.37 -11.93
C VAL A 186 21.45 2.43 -11.56
N GLY A 187 21.76 2.51 -10.26
CA GLY A 187 23.15 2.49 -9.78
C GLY A 187 23.88 1.21 -10.18
N ARG A 188 23.23 0.05 -9.99
CA ARG A 188 23.78 -1.25 -10.43
C ARG A 188 23.96 -1.34 -11.93
N PHE A 189 23.09 -0.76 -12.73
CA PHE A 189 23.25 -0.70 -14.18
C PHE A 189 24.54 0.04 -14.53
N TYR A 190 24.78 1.22 -13.96
CA TYR A 190 26.02 1.97 -14.16
C TYR A 190 27.25 1.20 -13.72
N TYR A 191 27.21 0.57 -12.53
CA TYR A 191 28.30 -0.27 -12.03
C TYR A 191 28.67 -1.40 -12.99
N ARG A 192 27.69 -2.16 -13.45
CA ARG A 192 27.90 -3.29 -14.38
C ARG A 192 28.44 -2.83 -15.73
N ASN A 193 28.12 -1.63 -16.17
CA ASN A 193 28.65 -1.03 -17.39
C ASN A 193 29.97 -0.27 -17.17
N LYS A 194 30.56 -0.41 -15.98
CA LYS A 194 31.85 0.22 -15.61
C LYS A 194 31.81 1.77 -15.63
N TYR A 195 30.61 2.36 -15.58
CA TYR A 195 30.44 3.81 -15.41
C TYR A 195 30.37 4.15 -13.92
N TYR A 196 31.51 3.95 -13.24
CA TYR A 196 31.60 4.04 -11.78
C TYR A 196 31.23 5.41 -11.21
N PRO A 197 31.59 6.57 -11.83
CA PRO A 197 31.15 7.86 -11.31
C PRO A 197 29.62 7.96 -11.20
N GLY A 198 28.88 7.55 -12.23
CA GLY A 198 27.42 7.55 -12.19
C GLY A 198 26.84 6.55 -11.17
N ALA A 199 27.51 5.40 -10.94
CA ALA A 199 27.12 4.46 -9.91
C ALA A 199 27.30 5.06 -8.50
N ILE A 200 28.46 5.70 -8.25
CA ILE A 200 28.78 6.35 -6.97
C ILE A 200 27.73 7.42 -6.64
N ASP A 201 27.41 8.28 -7.61
CA ASP A 201 26.42 9.34 -7.41
C ASP A 201 25.05 8.77 -7.03
N ARG A 202 24.58 7.72 -7.73
CA ARG A 202 23.31 7.08 -7.43
C ARG A 202 23.28 6.38 -6.06
N PHE A 203 24.36 5.70 -5.68
CA PHE A 203 24.39 5.05 -4.38
C PHE A 203 24.48 6.06 -3.22
N ARG A 204 25.17 7.19 -3.40
CA ARG A 204 25.19 8.28 -2.41
C ARG A 204 23.83 8.93 -2.26
N GLU A 205 23.17 9.25 -3.39
CA GLU A 205 21.82 9.79 -3.40
C GLU A 205 20.85 8.92 -2.56
N ILE A 206 20.89 7.59 -2.69
CA ILE A 206 20.06 6.70 -1.87
C ILE A 206 20.38 6.83 -0.37
N LEU A 207 21.65 6.89 0.01
CA LEU A 207 22.03 7.01 1.43
C LEU A 207 21.63 8.36 2.03
N ASP A 208 21.62 9.41 1.22
CA ASP A 208 21.27 10.77 1.62
C ASP A 208 19.76 10.96 1.67
N ASP A 209 19.02 10.49 0.65
CA ASP A 209 17.58 10.68 0.53
C ASP A 209 16.78 9.73 1.43
N ASP A 210 17.28 8.51 1.66
CA ASP A 210 16.62 7.50 2.48
C ASP A 210 17.54 6.87 3.53
N PRO A 211 17.86 7.61 4.62
CA PRO A 211 18.68 7.07 5.71
C PRO A 211 18.11 5.82 6.39
N GLY A 212 16.80 5.57 6.24
CA GLY A 212 16.10 4.43 6.79
C GLY A 212 15.96 3.23 5.84
N TYR A 213 16.56 3.27 4.65
CA TYR A 213 16.47 2.18 3.68
C TYR A 213 16.87 0.83 4.28
N THR A 214 16.01 -0.18 4.12
CA THR A 214 16.19 -1.47 4.82
C THR A 214 17.37 -2.28 4.29
N ARG A 215 17.81 -2.06 3.04
CA ARG A 215 18.89 -2.76 2.38
C ARG A 215 20.14 -1.89 2.16
N ARG A 216 20.52 -1.12 3.17
CA ARG A 216 21.69 -0.22 3.11
C ARG A 216 23.00 -0.98 2.98
N ASP A 217 23.08 -2.19 3.46
CA ASP A 217 24.25 -3.06 3.34
C ASP A 217 24.64 -3.24 1.87
N GLN A 218 23.69 -3.55 0.98
CA GLN A 218 23.99 -3.65 -0.46
C GLN A 218 24.45 -2.30 -1.06
N ILE A 219 23.93 -1.15 -0.55
CA ILE A 219 24.38 0.16 -1.03
C ILE A 219 25.84 0.40 -0.63
N TYR A 220 26.21 0.16 0.64
CA TYR A 220 27.59 0.29 1.09
C TYR A 220 28.54 -0.60 0.28
N PHE A 221 28.17 -1.85 0.03
CA PHE A 221 28.98 -2.76 -0.77
C PHE A 221 29.20 -2.24 -2.18
N HIS A 222 28.14 -1.88 -2.89
CA HIS A 222 28.25 -1.44 -4.28
C HIS A 222 28.89 -0.05 -4.42
N LEU A 223 28.66 0.87 -3.46
CA LEU A 223 29.33 2.15 -3.39
C LEU A 223 30.85 1.97 -3.18
N ALA A 224 31.24 1.16 -2.19
CA ALA A 224 32.64 0.87 -1.90
C ALA A 224 33.33 0.21 -3.10
N SER A 225 32.69 -0.78 -3.72
CA SER A 225 33.20 -1.46 -4.92
C SER A 225 33.36 -0.50 -6.11
N SER A 226 32.41 0.45 -6.29
CA SER A 226 32.49 1.47 -7.33
C SER A 226 33.64 2.47 -7.09
N LEU A 227 33.85 2.86 -5.82
CA LEU A 227 34.94 3.73 -5.40
C LEU A 227 36.30 3.07 -5.63
N ALA A 228 36.45 1.81 -5.20
CA ALA A 228 37.68 1.04 -5.41
C ALA A 228 38.01 0.87 -6.90
N ALA A 229 36.98 0.55 -7.72
CA ALA A 229 37.14 0.43 -9.17
C ALA A 229 37.41 1.76 -9.91
N SER A 230 37.33 2.90 -9.21
CA SER A 230 37.64 4.26 -9.71
C SER A 230 38.94 4.81 -9.12
N ASP A 231 39.82 3.99 -8.58
CA ASP A 231 41.05 4.40 -7.90
C ASP A 231 40.85 5.35 -6.72
N ARG A 232 39.64 5.30 -6.07
CA ARG A 232 39.27 6.11 -4.89
C ARG A 232 39.35 5.25 -3.62
N GLU A 233 40.45 4.54 -3.43
CA GLU A 233 40.65 3.57 -2.37
C GLU A 233 40.45 4.15 -0.96
N ARG A 234 40.89 5.40 -0.73
CA ARG A 234 40.75 6.10 0.55
C ARG A 234 39.29 6.35 0.95
N GLU A 235 38.39 6.42 -0.03
CA GLU A 235 36.95 6.56 0.21
C GLU A 235 36.25 5.20 0.24
N ALA A 236 36.77 4.20 -0.49
CA ALA A 236 36.21 2.86 -0.51
C ALA A 236 36.38 2.14 0.84
N LEU A 237 37.58 2.21 1.43
CA LEU A 237 37.91 1.49 2.66
C LEU A 237 36.92 1.77 3.81
N PRO A 238 36.62 3.02 4.19
CA PRO A 238 35.68 3.27 5.27
C PRO A 238 34.26 2.80 4.97
N MET A 239 33.84 2.70 3.70
CA MET A 239 32.53 2.18 3.34
C MET A 239 32.42 0.67 3.53
N PHE A 240 33.47 -0.09 3.15
CA PHE A 240 33.53 -1.53 3.46
C PHE A 240 33.63 -1.79 4.98
N GLU A 241 34.45 -1.03 5.70
CA GLU A 241 34.57 -1.17 7.17
C GLU A 241 33.24 -0.90 7.86
N ARG A 242 32.51 0.12 7.40
CA ARG A 242 31.18 0.46 7.90
C ARG A 242 30.18 -0.68 7.61
N LEU A 243 30.20 -1.24 6.41
CA LEU A 243 29.37 -2.40 6.04
C LEU A 243 29.55 -3.56 7.01
N VAL A 244 30.81 -4.00 7.23
CA VAL A 244 31.12 -5.14 8.10
C VAL A 244 30.75 -4.86 9.55
N SER A 245 30.93 -3.61 10.01
CA SER A 245 30.63 -3.17 11.38
C SER A 245 29.14 -3.04 11.67
N GLU A 246 28.40 -2.37 10.79
CA GLU A 246 26.98 -2.09 11.00
C GLU A 246 26.06 -3.26 10.60
N TYR A 247 26.52 -4.12 9.67
CA TYR A 247 25.72 -5.24 9.11
C TYR A 247 26.48 -6.57 9.22
N PRO A 248 26.71 -7.10 10.44
CA PRO A 248 27.51 -8.30 10.64
C PRO A 248 26.95 -9.56 9.97
N GLU A 249 25.63 -9.60 9.69
CA GLU A 249 24.95 -10.72 9.05
C GLU A 249 24.71 -10.53 7.54
N THR A 250 25.32 -9.49 6.93
CA THR A 250 25.15 -9.24 5.49
C THR A 250 25.75 -10.37 4.65
N GLU A 251 25.14 -10.68 3.53
CA GLU A 251 25.68 -11.61 2.52
C GLU A 251 27.01 -11.15 1.92
N PHE A 252 27.31 -9.85 1.97
CA PHE A 252 28.52 -9.23 1.42
C PHE A 252 29.72 -9.25 2.39
N ARG A 253 29.60 -9.86 3.57
CA ARG A 253 30.62 -9.79 4.62
C ARG A 253 31.97 -10.34 4.21
N GLU A 254 32.00 -11.54 3.58
CA GLU A 254 33.19 -12.21 3.16
C GLU A 254 33.91 -11.38 2.10
N ASP A 255 33.23 -11.02 1.03
CA ASP A 255 33.77 -10.21 -0.06
C ASP A 255 34.29 -8.85 0.46
N ALA A 256 33.52 -8.17 1.34
CA ALA A 256 33.93 -6.89 1.93
C ALA A 256 35.22 -7.04 2.77
N THR A 257 35.35 -8.11 3.55
CA THR A 257 36.53 -8.36 4.38
C THR A 257 37.77 -8.59 3.52
N GLU A 258 37.66 -9.34 2.41
CA GLU A 258 38.71 -9.51 1.44
C GLU A 258 39.15 -8.19 0.81
N GLN A 259 38.19 -7.37 0.40
CA GLN A 259 38.44 -6.02 -0.17
C GLN A 259 39.12 -5.09 0.84
N ILE A 260 38.77 -5.13 2.12
CA ILE A 260 39.43 -4.37 3.19
C ILE A 260 40.90 -4.76 3.29
N ALA A 261 41.21 -6.06 3.32
CA ALA A 261 42.60 -6.54 3.42
C ALA A 261 43.42 -6.11 2.19
N ALA A 262 42.87 -6.24 0.99
CA ALA A 262 43.53 -5.82 -0.25
C ALA A 262 43.80 -4.30 -0.27
N LEU A 263 42.80 -3.48 0.10
CA LEU A 263 42.92 -2.01 0.14
C LEU A 263 43.93 -1.53 1.20
N ARG A 264 43.99 -2.16 2.38
CA ARG A 264 44.97 -1.83 3.42
C ARG A 264 46.38 -2.16 2.95
N THR A 265 46.56 -3.27 2.28
CA THR A 265 47.89 -3.68 1.72
C THR A 265 48.33 -2.70 0.63
N SER A 266 47.45 -2.32 -0.33
CA SER A 266 47.75 -1.38 -1.42
C SER A 266 48.14 0.01 -0.89
N MET A 267 47.48 0.46 0.17
CA MET A 267 47.75 1.74 0.83
C MET A 267 48.88 1.72 1.85
N ASN A 268 49.57 0.61 2.05
CA ASN A 268 50.61 0.40 3.06
C ASN A 268 50.17 0.71 4.51
N LEU A 269 48.90 0.43 4.85
CA LEU A 269 48.36 0.70 6.19
C LEU A 269 48.65 -0.42 7.19
N ASP A 270 49.09 -1.58 6.74
CA ASP A 270 49.42 -2.75 7.58
C ASP A 270 50.93 -2.80 7.91
N SER A 271 51.71 -1.79 7.51
CA SER A 271 53.15 -1.71 7.89
C SER A 271 53.27 -1.10 9.29
N PRO A 272 54.04 -1.73 10.22
CA PRO A 272 54.26 -1.24 11.59
C PRO A 272 54.95 0.10 11.65
#